data_9723d2363718272bf64ba0f05ef5a778
#
_entry.id   9723d2363718272bf64ba0f05ef5a778
#
_cell.length_a   1.000
_cell.length_b   1.000
_cell.length_c   1.000
_cell.angle_alpha   90.00
_cell.angle_beta   90.00
_cell.angle_gamma   90.00
#
_symmetry.space_group_name_H-M   'P 1'
#
loop_
_entity.id
_entity.type
_entity.pdbx_description
1 polymer ?
#
loop_
_entity_poly.entity_id
_entity_poly.type
_entity_poly.pdbx_seq_one_letter_code
_entity_poly.pdbx_strand_id
1 'polypeptide(L)'
;KEYEPKTGKVLKSFPTDDRGRGKRDWPFTAIRLKNGNTLIGCTNGNRIIEVDGEGEIVWSVTNEDIGEKLFDDACGVQRLPNGNTVVTSYHAKGDSVKLFEVTRDKKVVWRYSGMKAGFHHFQILTTNGKPLADNTWK
;
A
#
# COMPACT_ATOMS: atom_id res chain seq x y z
N LYS A 1 13.21 1.69 6.45
CA LYS A 1 14.58 1.13 6.57
C LYS A 1 14.51 -0.38 6.59
N GLU A 2 15.51 -1.01 6.00
CA GLU A 2 15.76 -2.45 6.07
C GLU A 2 16.91 -2.69 7.04
N TYR A 3 16.76 -3.69 7.89
CA TYR A 3 17.74 -3.98 8.94
C TYR A 3 18.25 -5.42 8.82
N GLU A 4 19.50 -5.64 9.16
CA GLU A 4 20.01 -6.98 9.39
C GLU A 4 19.42 -7.53 10.69
N PRO A 5 18.73 -8.70 10.66
CA PRO A 5 18.02 -9.20 11.84
C PRO A 5 18.89 -9.50 13.07
N LYS A 6 20.14 -9.94 12.85
CA LYS A 6 21.04 -10.33 13.94
C LYS A 6 21.71 -9.16 14.65
N THR A 7 22.04 -8.10 13.92
CA THR A 7 22.84 -6.99 14.44
C THR A 7 22.07 -5.69 14.60
N GLY A 8 20.87 -5.59 13.99
CA GLY A 8 20.09 -4.36 13.93
C GLY A 8 20.73 -3.29 13.03
N LYS A 9 21.79 -3.62 12.28
CA LYS A 9 22.45 -2.69 11.37
C LYS A 9 21.48 -2.31 10.24
N VAL A 10 21.40 -1.02 9.94
CA VAL A 10 20.64 -0.54 8.77
C VAL A 10 21.36 -0.99 7.51
N LEU A 11 20.71 -1.82 6.71
CA LEU A 11 21.20 -2.28 5.41
C LEU A 11 20.83 -1.29 4.31
N LYS A 12 19.58 -0.77 4.36
CA LYS A 12 19.04 0.13 3.34
C LYS A 12 18.03 1.12 3.94
N SER A 13 17.98 2.32 3.39
CA SER A 13 16.95 3.32 3.68
C SER A 13 16.21 3.67 2.39
N PHE A 14 14.88 3.65 2.44
CA PHE A 14 14.03 4.06 1.34
C PHE A 14 13.39 5.40 1.70
N PRO A 15 13.72 6.51 1.02
CA PRO A 15 13.04 7.78 1.24
C PRO A 15 11.58 7.67 0.76
N THR A 16 10.65 8.18 1.56
CA THR A 16 9.23 8.28 1.18
C THR A 16 8.81 9.71 0.89
N ASP A 17 9.68 10.68 1.15
CA ASP A 17 9.42 12.12 1.00
C ASP A 17 10.13 12.71 -0.23
N ASP A 18 9.80 12.20 -1.40
CA ASP A 18 10.26 12.74 -2.69
C ASP A 18 9.47 13.98 -3.15
N ARG A 19 8.37 14.30 -2.46
CA ARG A 19 7.50 15.44 -2.78
C ARG A 19 7.76 16.67 -1.91
N GLY A 20 8.79 16.63 -1.05
CA GLY A 20 9.13 17.71 -0.12
C GLY A 20 8.05 18.00 0.93
N ARG A 21 7.18 17.04 1.23
CA ARG A 21 6.11 17.19 2.23
C ARG A 21 6.56 16.91 3.66
N GLY A 22 7.82 16.58 3.85
CA GLY A 22 8.42 16.27 5.15
C GLY A 22 7.73 15.08 5.82
N LYS A 23 7.36 15.23 7.09
CA LYS A 23 6.74 14.15 7.88
C LYS A 23 5.37 13.66 7.39
N ARG A 24 4.81 14.22 6.32
CA ARG A 24 3.46 13.84 5.85
C ARG A 24 3.41 12.54 5.08
N ASP A 25 4.53 12.08 4.56
CA ASP A 25 4.61 10.79 3.84
C ASP A 25 5.10 9.65 4.73
N TRP A 26 4.54 9.52 5.93
CA TRP A 26 4.94 8.47 6.87
C TRP A 26 4.60 7.09 6.35
N PRO A 27 5.58 6.18 6.28
CA PRO A 27 5.32 4.79 5.96
C PRO A 27 4.59 4.13 7.13
N PHE A 28 3.48 3.46 6.83
CA PHE A 28 2.74 2.64 7.78
C PHE A 28 2.99 1.16 7.56
N THR A 29 2.96 0.73 6.31
CA THR A 29 3.20 -0.66 5.89
C THR A 29 4.28 -0.68 4.82
N ALA A 30 5.18 -1.67 4.92
CA ALA A 30 6.18 -1.95 3.90
C ALA A 30 6.22 -3.46 3.64
N ILE A 31 6.03 -3.88 2.39
CA ILE A 31 5.96 -5.28 1.99
C ILE A 31 6.97 -5.54 0.89
N ARG A 32 7.85 -6.54 1.08
CA ARG A 32 8.75 -7.01 0.04
C ARG A 32 7.96 -7.79 -1.02
N LEU A 33 8.07 -7.36 -2.27
CA LEU A 33 7.46 -8.03 -3.41
C LEU A 33 8.40 -9.13 -3.97
N LYS A 34 7.83 -10.08 -4.71
CA LYS A 34 8.60 -11.18 -5.34
C LYS A 34 9.67 -10.70 -6.32
N ASN A 35 9.48 -9.56 -6.97
CA ASN A 35 10.46 -8.94 -7.87
C ASN A 35 11.61 -8.21 -7.15
N GLY A 36 11.65 -8.25 -5.82
CA GLY A 36 12.65 -7.55 -5.01
C GLY A 36 12.31 -6.11 -4.64
N ASN A 37 11.29 -5.52 -5.24
CA ASN A 37 10.82 -4.18 -4.89
C ASN A 37 10.11 -4.15 -3.52
N THR A 38 9.93 -2.97 -2.96
CA THR A 38 9.18 -2.78 -1.70
C THR A 38 7.95 -1.92 -1.95
N LEU A 39 6.76 -2.45 -1.63
CA LEU A 39 5.50 -1.72 -1.68
C LEU A 39 5.28 -1.04 -0.32
N ILE A 40 5.01 0.27 -0.30
CA ILE A 40 4.92 1.08 0.91
C ILE A 40 3.61 1.86 0.92
N GLY A 41 2.84 1.72 2.01
CA GLY A 41 1.69 2.57 2.30
C GLY A 41 2.14 3.80 3.08
N CYS A 42 1.92 5.00 2.52
CA CYS A 42 2.27 6.29 3.13
C CYS A 42 1.01 6.93 3.71
N THR A 43 0.77 6.75 5.01
CA THR A 43 -0.52 7.08 5.63
C THR A 43 -0.89 8.55 5.50
N ASN A 44 -0.20 9.47 6.13
CA ASN A 44 -0.50 10.90 6.03
C ASN A 44 -0.24 11.49 4.63
N GLY A 45 0.50 10.78 3.80
CA GLY A 45 0.77 11.16 2.41
C GLY A 45 -0.37 10.82 1.47
N ASN A 46 -1.33 10.01 1.92
CA ASN A 46 -2.44 9.52 1.11
C ASN A 46 -1.98 8.96 -0.24
N ARG A 47 -0.96 8.09 -0.19
CA ARG A 47 -0.44 7.43 -1.37
C ARG A 47 0.18 6.06 -1.08
N ILE A 48 0.32 5.28 -2.14
CA ILE A 48 1.13 4.08 -2.15
C ILE A 48 2.30 4.32 -3.10
N ILE A 49 3.47 3.82 -2.72
CA ILE A 49 4.65 3.79 -3.58
C ILE A 49 5.21 2.38 -3.69
N GLU A 50 5.86 2.10 -4.80
CA GLU A 50 6.72 0.94 -4.99
C GLU A 50 8.14 1.45 -5.27
N VAL A 51 9.09 1.02 -4.45
CA VAL A 51 10.50 1.36 -4.61
C VAL A 51 11.29 0.12 -5.01
N ASP A 52 12.26 0.31 -5.87
CA ASP A 52 13.14 -0.76 -6.33
C ASP A 52 14.31 -1.04 -5.37
N GLY A 53 15.23 -1.89 -5.81
CA GLY A 53 16.42 -2.24 -5.05
C GLY A 53 17.40 -1.10 -4.85
N GLU A 54 17.41 -0.10 -5.67
CA GLU A 54 18.25 1.12 -5.61
C GLU A 54 17.61 2.21 -4.74
N GLY A 55 16.29 2.08 -4.42
CA GLY A 55 15.53 3.04 -3.63
C GLY A 55 14.77 4.05 -4.47
N GLU A 56 14.72 3.85 -5.78
CA GLU A 56 13.97 4.71 -6.70
C GLU A 56 12.48 4.35 -6.70
N ILE A 57 11.61 5.36 -6.78
CA ILE A 57 10.17 5.15 -6.87
C ILE A 57 9.81 4.78 -8.30
N VAL A 58 9.52 3.50 -8.52
CA VAL A 58 9.17 2.94 -9.83
C VAL A 58 7.68 2.92 -10.12
N TRP A 59 6.84 3.15 -9.11
CA TRP A 59 5.40 3.32 -9.25
C TRP A 59 4.83 4.05 -8.03
N SER A 60 3.81 4.87 -8.25
CA SER A 60 3.04 5.49 -7.17
C SER A 60 1.59 5.68 -7.57
N VAL A 61 0.69 5.80 -6.60
CA VAL A 61 -0.71 6.17 -6.80
C VAL A 61 -1.19 7.07 -5.67
N THR A 62 -1.93 8.12 -6.03
CA THR A 62 -2.51 9.13 -5.14
C THR A 62 -3.99 9.36 -5.48
N ASN A 63 -4.70 10.19 -4.69
CA ASN A 63 -6.06 10.64 -5.01
C ASN A 63 -6.12 11.40 -6.35
N GLU A 64 -5.11 12.19 -6.64
CA GLU A 64 -5.03 12.96 -7.89
C GLU A 64 -4.93 12.04 -9.11
N ASP A 65 -4.16 10.96 -8.99
CA ASP A 65 -3.98 9.97 -10.05
C ASP A 65 -5.28 9.25 -10.40
N ILE A 66 -6.10 8.92 -9.38
CA ILE A 66 -7.37 8.19 -9.58
C ILE A 66 -8.57 9.12 -9.84
N GLY A 67 -8.39 10.44 -9.69
CA GLY A 67 -9.43 11.43 -9.94
C GLY A 67 -10.54 11.51 -8.88
N GLU A 68 -10.36 10.87 -7.72
CA GLU A 68 -11.33 10.87 -6.62
C GLU A 68 -10.63 10.70 -5.25
N LYS A 69 -11.28 11.17 -4.17
CA LYS A 69 -10.75 11.06 -2.82
C LYS A 69 -11.09 9.70 -2.21
N LEU A 70 -10.29 8.68 -2.47
CA LEU A 70 -10.39 7.35 -1.85
C LEU A 70 -9.36 7.16 -0.74
N PHE A 71 -8.14 7.66 -0.90
CA PHE A 71 -7.15 7.64 0.16
C PHE A 71 -7.52 8.65 1.26
N ASP A 72 -7.76 8.15 2.46
CA ASP A 72 -7.88 8.91 3.70
C ASP A 72 -7.14 8.10 4.78
N ASP A 73 -5.85 8.39 4.93
CA ASP A 73 -4.84 7.60 5.64
C ASP A 73 -4.66 6.18 5.06
N ALA A 74 -3.89 6.08 3.98
CA ALA A 74 -3.50 4.81 3.38
C ALA A 74 -2.62 3.99 4.32
N CYS A 75 -3.12 2.88 4.84
CA CYS A 75 -2.42 2.05 5.83
C CYS A 75 -1.98 0.70 5.26
N GLY A 76 -2.87 -0.29 5.27
CA GLY A 76 -2.59 -1.62 4.76
C GLY A 76 -2.54 -1.67 3.24
N VAL A 77 -1.62 -2.46 2.70
CA VAL A 77 -1.47 -2.66 1.26
C VAL A 77 -1.22 -4.14 0.96
N GLN A 78 -1.70 -4.61 -0.18
CA GLN A 78 -1.38 -5.94 -0.70
C GLN A 78 -1.31 -5.90 -2.22
N ARG A 79 -0.22 -6.44 -2.79
CA ARG A 79 -0.10 -6.67 -4.22
C ARG A 79 -0.75 -8.01 -4.56
N LEU A 80 -1.66 -8.01 -5.52
CA LEU A 80 -2.29 -9.22 -6.04
C LEU A 80 -1.48 -9.85 -7.18
N PRO A 81 -1.69 -11.15 -7.47
CA PRO A 81 -0.97 -11.83 -8.56
C PRO A 81 -1.22 -11.23 -9.95
N ASN A 82 -2.38 -10.58 -10.16
CA ASN A 82 -2.70 -9.87 -11.40
C ASN A 82 -1.99 -8.52 -11.56
N GLY A 83 -1.15 -8.14 -10.58
CA GLY A 83 -0.43 -6.86 -10.55
C GLY A 83 -1.21 -5.69 -9.93
N ASN A 84 -2.48 -5.85 -9.61
CA ASN A 84 -3.26 -4.82 -8.93
C ASN A 84 -2.86 -4.69 -7.46
N THR A 85 -3.20 -3.57 -6.84
CA THR A 85 -2.92 -3.29 -5.43
C THR A 85 -4.23 -3.05 -4.69
N VAL A 86 -4.45 -3.76 -3.59
CA VAL A 86 -5.53 -3.46 -2.64
C VAL A 86 -4.98 -2.59 -1.53
N VAL A 87 -5.78 -1.60 -1.10
CA VAL A 87 -5.38 -0.58 -0.14
C VAL A 87 -6.50 -0.36 0.88
N THR A 88 -6.15 -0.15 2.16
CA THR A 88 -7.09 0.38 3.16
C THR A 88 -7.10 1.90 3.16
N SER A 89 -8.28 2.47 3.45
CA SER A 89 -8.48 3.90 3.74
C SER A 89 -8.99 4.02 5.19
N TYR A 90 -8.09 4.24 6.13
CA TYR A 90 -8.37 4.09 7.57
C TYR A 90 -9.37 5.13 8.11
N HIS A 91 -9.16 6.42 7.80
CA HIS A 91 -10.01 7.50 8.29
C HIS A 91 -11.28 7.71 7.46
N ALA A 92 -11.52 6.93 6.42
CA ALA A 92 -12.76 6.98 5.66
C ALA A 92 -13.97 6.76 6.59
N LYS A 93 -14.86 7.76 6.71
CA LYS A 93 -15.97 7.78 7.68
C LYS A 93 -17.25 7.20 7.12
N GLY A 94 -18.11 6.69 8.04
CA GLY A 94 -19.43 6.20 7.68
C GLY A 94 -19.40 5.14 6.59
N ASP A 95 -20.22 5.29 5.56
CA ASP A 95 -20.34 4.38 4.43
C ASP A 95 -19.31 4.62 3.31
N SER A 96 -18.27 5.43 3.57
CA SER A 96 -17.20 5.66 2.63
C SER A 96 -16.42 4.38 2.34
N VAL A 97 -15.73 4.36 1.21
CA VAL A 97 -14.88 3.23 0.78
C VAL A 97 -13.78 2.97 1.81
N LYS A 98 -13.67 1.73 2.29
CA LYS A 98 -12.69 1.28 3.30
C LYS A 98 -11.51 0.52 2.68
N LEU A 99 -11.81 -0.26 1.64
CA LEU A 99 -10.81 -0.89 0.79
C LEU A 99 -11.15 -0.62 -0.66
N PHE A 100 -10.11 -0.56 -1.47
CA PHE A 100 -10.28 -0.52 -2.91
C PHE A 100 -9.10 -1.20 -3.60
N GLU A 101 -9.35 -1.69 -4.79
CA GLU A 101 -8.35 -2.27 -5.68
C GLU A 101 -8.05 -1.31 -6.82
N VAL A 102 -6.76 -1.05 -7.05
CA VAL A 102 -6.27 -0.18 -8.10
C VAL A 102 -5.30 -0.93 -9.02
N THR A 103 -5.43 -0.72 -10.32
CA THR A 103 -4.54 -1.31 -11.33
C THR A 103 -3.18 -0.59 -11.37
N ARG A 104 -2.22 -1.15 -12.12
CA ARG A 104 -0.92 -0.47 -12.41
C ARG A 104 -1.15 0.86 -13.16
N ASP A 105 -2.20 0.93 -13.99
CA ASP A 105 -2.60 2.14 -14.72
C ASP A 105 -3.46 3.09 -13.88
N LYS A 106 -3.50 2.89 -12.55
CA LYS A 106 -4.15 3.76 -11.56
C LYS A 106 -5.68 3.84 -11.71
N LYS A 107 -6.31 2.80 -12.28
CA LYS A 107 -7.77 2.69 -12.38
C LYS A 107 -8.32 1.91 -11.20
N VAL A 108 -9.34 2.44 -10.53
CA VAL A 108 -10.04 1.73 -9.45
C VAL A 108 -11.00 0.72 -10.07
N VAL A 109 -10.81 -0.57 -9.73
CA VAL A 109 -11.58 -1.69 -10.31
C VAL A 109 -12.48 -2.38 -9.30
N TRP A 110 -12.28 -2.16 -8.01
CA TRP A 110 -13.12 -2.72 -6.94
C TRP A 110 -13.13 -1.80 -5.72
N ARG A 111 -14.24 -1.80 -4.98
CA ARG A 111 -14.44 -1.04 -3.74
C ARG A 111 -15.23 -1.83 -2.72
N TYR A 112 -14.92 -1.60 -1.44
CA TYR A 112 -15.65 -2.11 -0.30
C TYR A 112 -15.93 -1.01 0.72
N SER A 113 -17.21 -0.85 1.12
CA SER A 113 -17.69 0.16 2.07
C SER A 113 -18.57 -0.40 3.18
N GLY A 114 -18.60 -1.73 3.38
CA GLY A 114 -19.54 -2.42 4.28
C GLY A 114 -19.24 -2.30 5.79
N MET A 115 -18.25 -1.49 6.22
CA MET A 115 -17.89 -1.32 7.63
C MET A 115 -17.96 0.14 8.07
N LYS A 116 -18.47 0.39 9.29
CA LYS A 116 -18.46 1.73 9.88
C LYS A 116 -17.10 2.13 10.46
N ALA A 117 -16.36 1.15 11.01
CA ALA A 117 -15.01 1.36 11.56
C ALA A 117 -13.95 1.32 10.48
N GLY A 118 -12.89 2.12 10.64
CA GLY A 118 -11.67 2.00 9.85
C GLY A 118 -10.83 0.80 10.29
N PHE A 119 -10.04 0.24 9.41
CA PHE A 119 -9.07 -0.80 9.74
C PHE A 119 -7.74 -0.55 9.04
N HIS A 120 -6.66 -0.91 9.75
CA HIS A 120 -5.31 -0.65 9.29
C HIS A 120 -4.78 -1.76 8.39
N HIS A 121 -5.13 -3.01 8.71
CA HIS A 121 -4.59 -4.20 8.04
C HIS A 121 -5.71 -5.09 7.53
N PHE A 122 -5.41 -5.81 6.48
CA PHE A 122 -6.27 -6.82 5.87
C PHE A 122 -5.40 -7.88 5.19
N GLN A 123 -6.04 -8.94 4.77
CA GLN A 123 -5.43 -9.94 3.89
C GLN A 123 -6.49 -10.43 2.90
N ILE A 124 -6.19 -10.35 1.63
CA ILE A 124 -6.98 -11.00 0.58
C ILE A 124 -6.52 -12.46 0.50
N LEU A 125 -7.43 -13.37 0.82
CA LEU A 125 -7.14 -14.82 0.85
C LEU A 125 -7.44 -15.49 -0.48
N THR A 126 -8.45 -14.98 -1.19
CA THR A 126 -8.91 -15.56 -2.47
C THR A 126 -9.22 -14.45 -3.46
N THR A 127 -9.07 -14.72 -4.74
CA THR A 127 -9.59 -13.91 -5.83
C THR A 127 -10.42 -14.80 -6.74
N ASN A 128 -11.69 -14.38 -7.04
CA ASN A 128 -12.63 -15.16 -7.84
C ASN A 128 -12.78 -16.63 -7.34
N GLY A 129 -12.83 -16.81 -6.01
CA GLY A 129 -12.95 -18.11 -5.37
C GLY A 129 -11.68 -18.99 -5.39
N LYS A 130 -10.58 -18.52 -5.95
CA LYS A 130 -9.30 -19.23 -5.96
C LYS A 130 -8.40 -18.70 -4.84
N PRO A 131 -7.83 -19.58 -3.99
CA PRO A 131 -6.85 -19.18 -2.98
C PRO A 131 -5.65 -18.49 -3.63
N LEU A 132 -5.16 -17.43 -2.99
CA LEU A 132 -3.89 -16.83 -3.36
C LEU A 132 -2.77 -17.71 -2.79
N ALA A 133 -2.01 -18.37 -3.65
CA ALA A 133 -0.78 -19.05 -3.28
C ALA A 133 0.19 -17.97 -2.75
N ASP A 134 0.83 -18.20 -1.60
CA ASP A 134 1.83 -17.32 -0.99
C ASP A 134 1.33 -16.11 -0.16
N ASN A 135 0.10 -16.12 0.33
CA ASN A 135 -0.37 -15.14 1.31
C ASN A 135 0.06 -15.48 2.75
N THR A 136 1.18 -16.14 2.92
CA THR A 136 1.71 -16.36 4.27
C THR A 136 2.47 -15.13 4.71
N TRP A 137 1.97 -14.46 5.74
CA TRP A 137 2.76 -13.62 6.60
C TRP A 137 3.86 -14.52 7.20
N LYS A 138 5.07 -14.38 6.70
CA LYS A 138 6.25 -14.98 7.33
C LYS A 138 7.11 -13.91 7.92
#